data_b1fffa996e985045e42ba2a4115ecf2c
#
_entry.id   b1fffa996e985045e42ba2a4115ecf2c
#
_cell.length_a   1.000
_cell.length_b   1.000
_cell.length_c   1.000
_cell.angle_alpha   90.00
_cell.angle_beta   90.00
_cell.angle_gamma   90.00
#
_symmetry.space_group_name_H-M   'P 1'
#
loop_
_entity.id
_entity.type
_entity.pdbx_description
1 polymer ?
#
loop_
_entity_poly.entity_id
_entity_poly.type
_entity_poly.pdbx_seq_one_letter_code
_entity_poly.pdbx_strand_id
1 'polypeptide(L)'
;MKNTFLCVIIVIMAPFAGCLDSFTSGDSDFYPDLKQRHQLDWNMTHTYSRILEDGSYYALDVQEAYIEVDTSDVWETGPSESEIHLSYWLPSNTLEGEKVPVIAIVSPYFSYGQPTDESSDTSIVSAGRGEFIFENFVPHGYAFAQVAVFGTELSTGCFDYRGNGEGLGIHNAVEWLGSQEWSNGHVGLYGKSYEGATQWEAAAQGSEYLKTIVPISGTTALHPLLYKNGSAEARSQVMHMAYFSSTVDYNPDDLDNICPDIVEGFFAGPATYGAGEFDPYMDNYYSERSHIDKAFNNWKGSVYFVHGMQDWNVDPHQIFSGPDGTPWYHQYQDAGYDVRGMIGQWEHNYPDQWSKHNAQDSGYGAEAIHNMTRWDWAQDLFEWFEYYLKGIGPKPDMHIQVQRNDGQWRVEETWPSKDTQKMTLSLSECQTSGVFVSGFAVVGGAAQQTVNLDCPAFSELNDTHISGLVKLHLYSIAFFDGGQIFAEMQDSTTGMRIGHATMDIRYHAGGSEPQTVVPGQELTMLMEFQGIDAIIPAGHTIRIVLTETGEDYLAPLCGNACPVHVVPSMSNLIVPHITEDIETFITPQSVDAANNQ
;
A
#
# COMPACT_ATOMS: atom_id res chain seq x y z
N MET A 1 4.05 34.48 17.38
CA MET A 1 4.27 33.40 16.38
C MET A 1 3.66 32.05 16.83
N LYS A 2 3.79 31.66 18.13
CA LYS A 2 3.24 30.36 18.62
C LYS A 2 1.72 30.15 18.39
N ASN A 3 0.89 31.19 18.49
CA ASN A 3 -0.58 31.03 18.37
C ASN A 3 -1.12 30.99 16.92
N THR A 4 -0.34 31.45 15.95
CA THR A 4 -0.78 31.46 14.54
C THR A 4 -0.50 30.09 13.88
N PHE A 5 0.51 29.38 14.37
CA PHE A 5 0.87 28.06 13.88
C PHE A 5 -0.15 26.98 14.28
N LEU A 6 -0.64 27.06 15.52
CA LEU A 6 -1.66 26.15 16.02
C LEU A 6 -3.00 26.26 15.27
N CYS A 7 -3.37 27.49 14.85
CA CYS A 7 -4.59 27.69 14.05
C CYS A 7 -4.49 27.15 12.62
N VAL A 8 -3.30 27.15 12.00
CA VAL A 8 -3.10 26.60 10.65
C VAL A 8 -3.12 25.07 10.68
N ILE A 9 -2.55 24.46 11.72
CA ILE A 9 -2.58 23.00 11.91
C ILE A 9 -4.01 22.52 12.14
N ILE A 10 -4.82 23.22 12.94
CA ILE A 10 -6.22 22.84 13.21
C ILE A 10 -7.10 22.96 11.97
N VAL A 11 -6.83 23.92 11.07
CA VAL A 11 -7.60 24.09 9.82
C VAL A 11 -7.22 23.03 8.78
N ILE A 12 -5.97 22.57 8.78
CA ILE A 12 -5.51 21.49 7.89
C ILE A 12 -5.95 20.11 8.40
N MET A 13 -6.08 19.94 9.72
CA MET A 13 -6.50 18.66 10.32
C MET A 13 -8.00 18.39 10.28
N ALA A 14 -8.84 19.41 10.05
CA ALA A 14 -10.30 19.24 10.02
C ALA A 14 -10.83 18.31 8.88
N PRO A 15 -10.23 18.27 7.67
CA PRO A 15 -10.59 17.28 6.65
C PRO A 15 -10.05 15.87 6.91
N PHE A 16 -9.06 15.73 7.79
CA PHE A 16 -8.38 14.46 8.08
C PHE A 16 -8.97 13.69 9.26
N ALA A 17 -9.95 14.25 9.97
CA ALA A 17 -10.67 13.51 10.99
C ALA A 17 -11.29 12.21 10.41
N GLY A 18 -11.70 12.23 9.14
CA GLY A 18 -12.16 11.04 8.44
C GLY A 18 -11.07 10.02 8.10
N CYS A 19 -9.83 10.47 7.85
CA CYS A 19 -8.69 9.57 7.61
C CYS A 19 -8.13 8.99 8.91
N LEU A 20 -8.17 9.77 10.01
CA LEU A 20 -7.76 9.28 11.33
C LEU A 20 -8.76 8.26 11.90
N ASP A 21 -10.05 8.38 11.57
CA ASP A 21 -11.05 7.38 11.96
C ASP A 21 -10.82 6.02 11.30
N SER A 22 -10.11 5.95 10.18
CA SER A 22 -9.70 4.67 9.59
C SER A 22 -8.51 4.02 10.31
N PHE A 23 -7.81 4.77 11.14
CA PHE A 23 -6.70 4.29 11.97
C PHE A 23 -7.10 4.05 13.44
N THR A 24 -8.15 4.69 13.93
CA THR A 24 -8.65 4.38 15.27
C THR A 24 -9.29 2.99 15.25
N SER A 25 -8.82 2.14 16.14
CA SER A 25 -9.31 0.80 16.48
C SER A 25 -10.67 0.52 15.87
N GLY A 26 -10.71 -0.35 14.89
CA GLY A 26 -11.95 -0.70 14.24
C GLY A 26 -13.04 -0.89 15.28
N ASP A 27 -14.20 -0.36 15.01
CA ASP A 27 -15.39 -0.62 15.77
C ASP A 27 -15.43 -2.12 16.06
N SER A 28 -15.16 -2.51 17.31
CA SER A 28 -15.23 -3.91 17.74
C SER A 28 -16.60 -4.53 17.48
N ASP A 29 -17.61 -3.67 17.29
CA ASP A 29 -18.98 -4.06 16.92
C ASP A 29 -19.12 -4.42 15.42
N PHE A 30 -18.10 -4.10 14.59
CA PHE A 30 -18.12 -4.37 13.15
C PHE A 30 -17.60 -5.75 12.78
N TYR A 31 -16.80 -6.35 13.64
CA TYR A 31 -16.23 -7.67 13.44
C TYR A 31 -16.95 -8.67 14.36
N PRO A 32 -18.01 -9.33 13.85
CA PRO A 32 -18.57 -10.40 14.64
C PRO A 32 -17.48 -11.45 14.83
N ASP A 33 -16.92 -11.45 16.02
CA ASP A 33 -15.99 -12.46 16.50
C ASP A 33 -14.72 -12.63 15.63
N LEU A 34 -13.77 -11.68 15.74
CA LEU A 34 -12.42 -11.81 15.17
C LEU A 34 -11.80 -13.19 15.48
N LYS A 35 -12.10 -13.75 16.65
CA LYS A 35 -11.66 -15.09 17.06
C LYS A 35 -12.18 -16.19 16.13
N GLN A 36 -13.43 -16.11 15.67
CA GLN A 36 -13.95 -17.09 14.71
C GLN A 36 -13.36 -16.93 13.31
N ARG A 37 -12.93 -15.73 12.92
CA ARG A 37 -12.29 -15.49 11.62
C ARG A 37 -10.90 -16.10 11.51
N HIS A 38 -10.21 -16.20 12.64
CA HIS A 38 -8.82 -16.63 12.68
C HIS A 38 -8.63 -18.04 13.25
N GLN A 39 -9.67 -18.61 13.82
CA GLN A 39 -9.64 -20.02 14.24
C GLN A 39 -9.87 -20.93 13.04
N LEU A 40 -8.78 -21.31 12.43
CA LEU A 40 -8.78 -22.45 11.52
C LEU A 40 -8.85 -23.72 12.35
N ASP A 41 -9.87 -24.55 12.12
CA ASP A 41 -9.87 -25.91 12.59
C ASP A 41 -8.91 -26.71 11.70
N TRP A 42 -7.63 -26.57 12.00
CA TRP A 42 -6.54 -27.13 11.21
C TRP A 42 -6.47 -28.63 11.51
N ASN A 43 -7.29 -29.36 10.83
CA ASN A 43 -7.24 -30.81 10.83
C ASN A 43 -5.96 -31.29 10.13
N MET A 44 -4.82 -30.78 10.62
CA MET A 44 -3.53 -30.95 9.99
C MET A 44 -2.83 -32.19 10.49
N THR A 45 -2.53 -33.05 9.56
CA THR A 45 -1.66 -34.22 9.73
C THR A 45 -0.18 -33.86 9.92
N HIS A 46 0.15 -32.58 10.20
CA HIS A 46 1.52 -32.14 10.40
C HIS A 46 2.03 -32.39 11.81
N THR A 47 3.33 -32.55 11.93
CA THR A 47 4.08 -32.89 13.15
C THR A 47 3.85 -31.94 14.33
N TYR A 48 3.24 -30.78 14.10
CA TYR A 48 2.97 -29.74 15.09
C TYR A 48 1.50 -29.65 15.53
N SER A 49 0.66 -30.62 15.25
CA SER A 49 -0.69 -30.70 15.79
C SER A 49 -0.67 -30.93 17.33
N ARG A 50 -0.10 -29.97 18.05
CA ARG A 50 0.02 -29.99 19.50
C ARG A 50 -0.88 -28.95 20.16
N ILE A 51 -1.98 -28.59 19.49
CA ILE A 51 -3.02 -27.76 20.08
C ILE A 51 -3.65 -28.53 21.22
N LEU A 52 -3.75 -27.93 22.41
CA LEU A 52 -4.48 -28.55 23.53
C LEU A 52 -5.97 -28.61 23.21
N GLU A 53 -6.61 -29.64 23.75
CA GLU A 53 -8.06 -29.88 23.63
C GLU A 53 -8.92 -28.73 24.21
N ASP A 54 -8.34 -27.85 25.04
CA ASP A 54 -9.04 -26.73 25.67
C ASP A 54 -8.96 -25.41 24.90
N GLY A 55 -8.26 -25.40 23.73
CA GLY A 55 -8.12 -24.19 22.90
C GLY A 55 -7.26 -23.09 23.53
N SER A 56 -6.48 -23.40 24.58
CA SER A 56 -5.58 -22.42 25.18
C SER A 56 -4.38 -22.15 24.28
N TYR A 57 -3.94 -20.88 24.25
CA TYR A 57 -2.75 -20.47 23.52
C TYR A 57 -1.50 -21.07 24.13
N TYR A 58 -0.61 -21.54 23.26
CA TYR A 58 0.63 -22.18 23.66
C TYR A 58 1.80 -21.25 23.39
N ALA A 59 1.78 -20.11 24.00
CA ALA A 59 2.95 -19.25 24.03
C ALA A 59 3.58 -19.30 25.43
N LEU A 60 4.89 -19.21 25.48
CA LEU A 60 5.60 -18.84 26.70
C LEU A 60 5.31 -17.36 27.00
N ASP A 61 5.61 -16.95 28.25
CA ASP A 61 5.58 -15.53 28.60
C ASP A 61 6.42 -14.72 27.61
N VAL A 62 6.00 -13.50 27.36
CA VAL A 62 6.72 -12.56 26.50
C VAL A 62 8.17 -12.41 26.96
N GLN A 63 9.05 -12.35 25.98
CA GLN A 63 10.45 -12.01 26.18
C GLN A 63 10.76 -10.75 25.37
N GLU A 64 11.65 -9.93 25.90
CA GLU A 64 12.07 -8.68 25.28
C GLU A 64 13.56 -8.72 24.99
N ALA A 65 13.97 -8.05 23.92
CA ALA A 65 15.36 -7.85 23.58
C ALA A 65 15.61 -6.41 23.14
N TYR A 66 16.76 -5.90 23.52
CA TYR A 66 17.30 -4.62 23.11
C TYR A 66 18.59 -4.89 22.34
N ILE A 67 18.58 -4.52 21.07
CA ILE A 67 19.67 -4.84 20.14
C ILE A 67 20.44 -3.56 19.87
N GLU A 68 21.68 -3.52 20.33
CA GLU A 68 22.59 -2.41 20.06
C GLU A 68 22.95 -2.36 18.57
N VAL A 69 22.85 -1.19 17.97
CA VAL A 69 23.14 -0.94 16.56
C VAL A 69 24.06 0.27 16.45
N ASP A 70 25.17 0.10 15.74
CA ASP A 70 26.07 1.20 15.40
C ASP A 70 25.40 2.04 14.29
N THR A 71 25.00 3.25 14.63
CA THR A 71 24.34 4.21 13.74
C THR A 71 25.23 5.40 13.38
N SER A 72 26.53 5.33 13.67
CA SER A 72 27.49 6.43 13.50
C SER A 72 27.62 6.95 12.06
N ASP A 73 27.42 6.09 11.08
CA ASP A 73 27.54 6.42 9.66
C ASP A 73 26.16 6.50 8.94
N VAL A 74 25.07 6.50 9.70
CA VAL A 74 23.71 6.40 9.13
C VAL A 74 23.06 7.75 8.97
N TRP A 75 23.12 8.58 10.00
CA TRP A 75 22.53 9.91 10.03
C TRP A 75 23.60 10.99 10.11
N GLU A 76 23.44 12.04 9.32
CA GLU A 76 24.39 13.17 9.34
C GLU A 76 24.41 13.85 10.72
N THR A 77 23.27 13.91 11.38
CA THR A 77 23.08 14.54 12.69
C THR A 77 22.16 13.69 13.58
N GLY A 78 22.54 12.47 13.86
CA GLY A 78 21.79 11.55 14.71
C GLY A 78 22.67 10.93 15.81
N PRO A 79 22.12 10.08 16.66
CA PRO A 79 22.91 9.33 17.63
C PRO A 79 23.82 8.34 16.91
N SER A 80 25.02 8.15 17.45
CA SER A 80 26.01 7.21 16.92
C SER A 80 25.77 5.76 17.32
N GLU A 81 24.94 5.54 18.33
CA GLU A 81 24.54 4.23 18.84
C GLU A 81 23.06 4.29 19.15
N SER A 82 22.33 3.28 18.77
CA SER A 82 20.88 3.17 18.99
C SER A 82 20.53 1.73 19.34
N GLU A 83 19.37 1.52 19.94
CA GLU A 83 18.86 0.21 20.31
C GLU A 83 17.52 -0.05 19.60
N ILE A 84 17.39 -1.22 18.97
CA ILE A 84 16.08 -1.74 18.52
C ILE A 84 15.48 -2.56 19.65
N HIS A 85 14.27 -2.21 20.04
CA HIS A 85 13.45 -3.01 20.94
C HIS A 85 12.58 -3.98 20.16
N LEU A 86 12.50 -5.21 20.63
CA LEU A 86 11.55 -6.19 20.15
C LEU A 86 11.01 -7.06 21.28
N SER A 87 9.76 -7.44 21.14
CA SER A 87 9.13 -8.46 21.98
C SER A 87 8.87 -9.72 21.18
N TYR A 88 9.06 -10.89 21.81
CA TYR A 88 8.80 -12.15 21.12
C TYR A 88 8.21 -13.21 22.04
N TRP A 89 7.46 -14.09 21.43
CA TRP A 89 6.78 -15.21 22.06
C TRP A 89 7.24 -16.51 21.43
N LEU A 90 7.71 -17.43 22.25
CA LEU A 90 8.04 -18.78 21.80
C LEU A 90 6.87 -19.73 22.01
N PRO A 91 6.65 -20.71 21.14
CA PRO A 91 5.67 -21.75 21.37
C PRO A 91 6.08 -22.60 22.59
N SER A 92 5.13 -22.81 23.51
CA SER A 92 5.40 -23.57 24.75
C SER A 92 5.45 -25.09 24.55
N ASN A 93 5.02 -25.57 23.41
CA ASN A 93 4.90 -26.98 23.06
C ASN A 93 6.10 -27.53 22.27
N THR A 94 7.19 -26.76 22.16
CA THR A 94 8.45 -27.22 21.55
C THR A 94 9.09 -28.33 22.35
N LEU A 95 9.74 -29.27 21.67
CA LEU A 95 10.54 -30.29 22.32
C LEU A 95 11.91 -29.72 22.73
N GLU A 96 12.54 -30.35 23.72
CA GLU A 96 13.90 -29.97 24.11
C GLU A 96 14.85 -30.06 22.91
N GLY A 97 15.51 -28.95 22.62
CA GLY A 97 16.44 -28.80 21.49
C GLY A 97 15.79 -28.59 20.13
N GLU A 98 14.48 -28.51 20.06
CA GLU A 98 13.76 -28.15 18.83
C GLU A 98 13.95 -26.65 18.54
N LYS A 99 14.21 -26.34 17.27
CA LYS A 99 14.36 -24.98 16.78
C LYS A 99 13.13 -24.59 15.95
N VAL A 100 12.66 -23.37 16.12
CA VAL A 100 11.44 -22.88 15.48
C VAL A 100 11.75 -21.71 14.54
N PRO A 101 10.99 -21.57 13.44
CA PRO A 101 11.06 -20.36 12.60
C PRO A 101 10.37 -19.18 13.27
N VAL A 102 10.68 -17.99 12.77
CA VAL A 102 10.10 -16.73 13.26
C VAL A 102 9.20 -16.12 12.20
N ILE A 103 8.02 -15.64 12.61
CA ILE A 103 7.24 -14.67 11.86
C ILE A 103 7.29 -13.35 12.63
N ALA A 104 7.74 -12.28 11.99
CA ALA A 104 7.85 -10.98 12.63
C ALA A 104 7.01 -9.92 11.92
N ILE A 105 6.50 -8.98 12.72
CA ILE A 105 5.90 -7.72 12.26
C ILE A 105 6.85 -6.60 12.69
N VAL A 106 7.21 -5.74 11.75
CA VAL A 106 8.05 -4.56 12.01
C VAL A 106 7.20 -3.31 11.81
N SER A 107 7.05 -2.51 12.84
CA SER A 107 6.02 -1.46 12.87
C SER A 107 6.42 -0.25 13.70
N PRO A 108 5.96 0.96 13.32
CA PRO A 108 5.97 2.12 14.18
C PRO A 108 4.68 2.26 15.03
N TYR A 109 3.75 1.26 15.00
CA TYR A 109 2.37 1.47 15.47
C TYR A 109 1.96 0.69 16.70
N PHE A 110 2.86 0.06 17.42
CA PHE A 110 2.47 -0.82 18.53
C PHE A 110 1.76 -0.07 19.68
N SER A 111 2.07 1.21 19.90
CA SER A 111 1.36 2.08 20.84
C SER A 111 0.12 2.76 20.28
N TYR A 112 -0.13 2.65 19.00
CA TYR A 112 -1.18 3.41 18.32
C TYR A 112 -2.57 3.04 18.84
N GLY A 113 -3.30 4.04 19.35
CA GLY A 113 -4.66 3.88 19.85
C GLY A 113 -4.77 3.30 21.25
N GLN A 114 -3.67 3.12 21.98
CA GLN A 114 -3.73 2.76 23.39
C GLN A 114 -4.02 3.98 24.27
N PRO A 115 -4.73 3.82 25.41
CA PRO A 115 -4.88 4.90 26.38
C PRO A 115 -3.51 5.34 26.91
N THR A 116 -3.34 6.64 27.08
CA THR A 116 -2.07 7.33 27.42
C THR A 116 -1.41 6.95 28.75
N ASP A 117 -1.96 6.02 29.51
CA ASP A 117 -1.51 5.63 30.83
C ASP A 117 -1.13 4.15 30.94
N GLU A 118 -1.27 3.34 29.90
CA GLU A 118 -0.83 1.95 29.91
C GLU A 118 0.09 1.70 28.73
N SER A 119 1.35 1.60 29.06
CA SER A 119 2.47 1.09 28.27
C SER A 119 2.33 1.07 26.75
N SER A 120 2.92 2.05 26.15
CA SER A 120 3.32 2.09 24.76
C SER A 120 4.46 1.11 24.48
N ASP A 121 4.38 -0.13 24.87
CA ASP A 121 5.46 -1.08 24.62
C ASP A 121 4.99 -2.29 23.81
N THR A 122 5.91 -2.90 23.11
CA THR A 122 5.67 -4.08 22.30
C THR A 122 5.52 -5.37 23.13
N SER A 123 5.51 -5.28 24.47
CA SER A 123 5.35 -6.44 25.36
C SER A 123 3.94 -7.04 25.32
N ILE A 124 3.01 -6.34 24.70
CA ILE A 124 1.62 -6.78 24.51
C ILE A 124 1.43 -7.12 23.03
N VAL A 125 0.78 -8.23 22.75
CA VAL A 125 0.40 -8.58 21.38
C VAL A 125 -0.53 -7.51 20.82
N SER A 126 -0.12 -6.88 19.72
CA SER A 126 -0.88 -5.79 19.10
C SER A 126 -2.20 -6.30 18.54
N ALA A 127 -3.29 -5.63 18.92
CA ALA A 127 -4.64 -5.99 18.51
C ALA A 127 -4.79 -5.95 16.97
N GLY A 128 -5.40 -6.98 16.42
CA GLY A 128 -5.71 -7.11 15.00
C GLY A 128 -4.49 -7.37 14.09
N ARG A 129 -3.31 -6.87 14.43
CA ARG A 129 -2.08 -7.07 13.65
C ARG A 129 -1.31 -8.30 14.12
N GLY A 130 -0.85 -8.26 15.37
CA GLY A 130 -0.12 -9.34 15.99
C GLY A 130 -1.00 -10.51 16.38
N GLU A 131 -2.22 -10.26 16.82
CA GLU A 131 -3.16 -11.32 17.25
C GLU A 131 -3.39 -12.38 16.18
N PHE A 132 -3.53 -11.98 14.92
CA PHE A 132 -3.72 -12.92 13.82
C PHE A 132 -2.56 -13.93 13.72
N ILE A 133 -1.31 -13.45 13.76
CA ILE A 133 -0.12 -14.34 13.73
C ILE A 133 0.01 -15.10 15.04
N PHE A 134 -0.16 -14.42 16.16
CA PHE A 134 -0.02 -15.02 17.48
C PHE A 134 -0.99 -16.20 17.67
N GLU A 135 -2.27 -15.99 17.36
CA GLU A 135 -3.32 -16.99 17.58
C GLU A 135 -3.27 -18.15 16.59
N ASN A 136 -2.86 -17.87 15.32
CA ASN A 136 -2.90 -18.88 14.27
C ASN A 136 -1.58 -19.60 14.04
N PHE A 137 -0.42 -19.01 14.36
CA PHE A 137 0.87 -19.57 13.99
C PHE A 137 1.70 -20.04 15.19
N VAL A 138 1.68 -19.34 16.32
CA VAL A 138 2.42 -19.76 17.51
C VAL A 138 2.02 -21.18 17.97
N PRO A 139 0.74 -21.55 18.03
CA PRO A 139 0.32 -22.92 18.37
C PRO A 139 0.86 -23.99 17.39
N HIS A 140 1.28 -23.60 16.22
CA HIS A 140 1.83 -24.48 15.18
C HIS A 140 3.36 -24.50 15.15
N GLY A 141 4.02 -24.00 16.21
CA GLY A 141 5.48 -24.08 16.35
C GLY A 141 6.21 -22.98 15.59
N TYR A 142 5.66 -21.78 15.54
CA TYR A 142 6.34 -20.56 15.12
C TYR A 142 6.62 -19.68 16.33
N ALA A 143 7.79 -19.05 16.36
CA ALA A 143 7.97 -17.88 17.20
C ALA A 143 7.31 -16.67 16.52
N PHE A 144 6.70 -15.81 17.32
CA PHE A 144 6.17 -14.53 16.86
C PHE A 144 7.00 -13.39 17.45
N ALA A 145 7.32 -12.37 16.66
CA ALA A 145 8.03 -11.19 17.12
C ALA A 145 7.37 -9.89 16.64
N GLN A 146 7.38 -8.89 17.52
CA GLN A 146 7.02 -7.50 17.23
C GLN A 146 8.28 -6.66 17.36
N VAL A 147 8.66 -5.94 16.30
CA VAL A 147 9.88 -5.14 16.24
C VAL A 147 9.49 -3.68 16.05
N ALA A 148 9.82 -2.83 17.01
CA ALA A 148 9.60 -1.39 16.90
C ALA A 148 10.73 -0.74 16.09
N VAL A 149 10.40 0.11 15.11
CA VAL A 149 11.42 0.87 14.36
C VAL A 149 12.06 1.95 15.24
N PHE A 150 13.23 2.43 14.87
CA PHE A 150 13.93 3.47 15.64
C PHE A 150 13.04 4.69 15.91
N GLY A 151 13.20 5.29 17.09
CA GLY A 151 12.44 6.46 17.54
C GLY A 151 10.99 6.18 17.90
N THR A 152 10.58 4.89 17.98
CA THR A 152 9.21 4.50 18.36
C THR A 152 9.24 3.51 19.51
N GLU A 153 8.19 3.48 20.33
CA GLU A 153 8.07 2.59 21.49
C GLU A 153 9.30 2.67 22.41
N LEU A 154 9.92 1.54 22.68
CA LEU A 154 11.14 1.44 23.49
C LEU A 154 12.43 1.40 22.65
N SER A 155 12.33 1.50 21.33
CA SER A 155 13.49 1.66 20.46
C SER A 155 14.05 3.07 20.57
N THR A 156 15.35 3.18 20.79
CA THR A 156 16.04 4.47 20.81
C THR A 156 16.42 4.92 19.40
N GLY A 157 17.28 5.92 19.26
CA GLY A 157 17.60 6.50 17.97
C GLY A 157 16.57 7.53 17.52
N CYS A 158 16.49 7.80 16.24
CA CYS A 158 15.49 8.71 15.70
C CYS A 158 14.68 8.05 14.58
N PHE A 159 13.41 8.40 14.49
CA PHE A 159 12.52 7.95 13.42
C PHE A 159 12.89 8.66 12.12
N ASP A 160 13.39 7.92 11.12
CA ASP A 160 13.83 8.47 9.84
C ASP A 160 12.91 8.16 8.65
N TYR A 161 11.71 7.70 8.96
CA TYR A 161 10.63 7.50 8.01
C TYR A 161 11.08 6.74 6.75
N ARG A 162 11.38 5.45 6.92
CA ARG A 162 11.82 4.55 5.86
C ARG A 162 13.21 4.84 5.27
N GLY A 163 14.04 5.57 5.98
CA GLY A 163 15.40 5.86 5.57
C GLY A 163 16.38 4.70 5.85
N ASN A 164 17.66 4.99 5.64
CA ASN A 164 18.71 3.99 5.81
C ASN A 164 18.86 3.51 7.26
N GLY A 165 18.57 4.38 8.24
CA GLY A 165 18.61 4.02 9.66
C GLY A 165 17.54 3.00 10.00
N GLU A 166 16.32 3.23 9.56
CA GLU A 166 15.22 2.30 9.77
C GLU A 166 15.54 0.94 9.15
N GLY A 167 16.00 0.92 7.89
CA GLY A 167 16.41 -0.31 7.23
C GLY A 167 17.54 -1.05 7.96
N LEU A 168 18.53 -0.33 8.52
CA LEU A 168 19.60 -0.92 9.32
C LEU A 168 19.07 -1.53 10.62
N GLY A 169 18.19 -0.82 11.32
CA GLY A 169 17.54 -1.33 12.53
C GLY A 169 16.77 -2.62 12.29
N ILE A 170 15.97 -2.65 11.21
CA ILE A 170 15.21 -3.84 10.80
C ILE A 170 16.15 -5.01 10.47
N HIS A 171 17.24 -4.74 9.73
CA HIS A 171 18.24 -5.74 9.41
C HIS A 171 18.82 -6.39 10.67
N ASN A 172 19.25 -5.58 11.63
CA ASN A 172 19.82 -6.09 12.88
C ASN A 172 18.81 -6.92 13.68
N ALA A 173 17.54 -6.55 13.67
CA ALA A 173 16.49 -7.35 14.30
C ALA A 173 16.30 -8.71 13.61
N VAL A 174 16.31 -8.76 12.28
CA VAL A 174 16.23 -10.01 11.52
C VAL A 174 17.44 -10.91 11.78
N GLU A 175 18.66 -10.34 11.79
CA GLU A 175 19.90 -11.05 12.10
C GLU A 175 19.86 -11.62 13.53
N TRP A 176 19.40 -10.83 14.49
CA TRP A 176 19.25 -11.27 15.88
C TRP A 176 18.26 -12.42 15.99
N LEU A 177 17.05 -12.29 15.43
CA LEU A 177 16.01 -13.32 15.47
C LEU A 177 16.46 -14.63 14.80
N GLY A 178 17.15 -14.53 13.67
CA GLY A 178 17.64 -15.69 12.93
C GLY A 178 18.78 -16.42 13.62
N SER A 179 19.63 -15.71 14.37
CA SER A 179 20.83 -16.25 15.02
C SER A 179 20.60 -16.85 16.40
N GLN A 180 19.40 -16.71 16.99
CA GLN A 180 19.13 -17.22 18.33
C GLN A 180 19.25 -18.75 18.42
N GLU A 181 19.65 -19.27 19.58
CA GLU A 181 19.80 -20.72 19.80
C GLU A 181 18.50 -21.51 19.58
N TRP A 182 17.37 -20.89 19.88
CA TRP A 182 16.03 -21.46 19.66
C TRP A 182 15.53 -21.33 18.22
N SER A 183 16.14 -20.46 17.41
CA SER A 183 15.74 -20.21 16.02
C SER A 183 16.28 -21.30 15.08
N ASN A 184 15.48 -21.69 14.09
CA ASN A 184 15.94 -22.56 13.01
C ASN A 184 16.71 -21.81 11.91
N GLY A 185 16.90 -20.48 12.05
CA GLY A 185 17.56 -19.62 11.08
C GLY A 185 16.66 -19.14 9.95
N HIS A 186 15.34 -19.28 10.08
CA HIS A 186 14.38 -18.82 9.09
C HIS A 186 13.44 -17.77 9.68
N VAL A 187 13.49 -16.58 9.10
CA VAL A 187 12.64 -15.44 9.46
C VAL A 187 11.74 -15.11 8.28
N GLY A 188 10.45 -14.96 8.52
CA GLY A 188 9.46 -14.42 7.60
C GLY A 188 8.90 -13.12 8.14
N LEU A 189 8.61 -12.16 7.26
CA LEU A 189 7.96 -10.91 7.65
C LEU A 189 6.52 -10.88 7.12
N TYR A 190 5.64 -10.25 7.90
CA TYR A 190 4.21 -10.13 7.60
C TYR A 190 3.70 -8.76 8.04
N GLY A 191 2.78 -8.18 7.30
CA GLY A 191 2.10 -6.96 7.71
C GLY A 191 1.59 -6.13 6.54
N LYS A 192 0.77 -5.13 6.88
CA LYS A 192 0.07 -4.28 5.93
C LYS A 192 0.54 -2.82 6.03
N SER A 193 0.47 -2.08 4.92
CA SER A 193 0.75 -0.63 4.92
C SER A 193 2.23 -0.36 5.22
N TYR A 194 2.52 0.41 6.24
CA TYR A 194 3.89 0.62 6.71
C TYR A 194 4.58 -0.71 7.06
N GLU A 195 3.89 -1.61 7.73
CA GLU A 195 4.39 -2.96 8.06
C GLU A 195 4.62 -3.83 6.81
N GLY A 196 3.95 -3.52 5.70
CA GLY A 196 4.24 -4.09 4.38
C GLY A 196 5.46 -3.44 3.73
N ALA A 197 5.68 -2.15 3.99
CA ALA A 197 6.80 -1.39 3.47
C ALA A 197 8.14 -1.77 4.14
N THR A 198 8.16 -1.93 5.47
CA THR A 198 9.34 -2.33 6.25
C THR A 198 9.93 -3.66 5.78
N GLN A 199 9.12 -4.52 5.18
CA GLN A 199 9.57 -5.80 4.62
C GLN A 199 10.48 -5.60 3.39
N TRP A 200 10.18 -4.58 2.56
CA TRP A 200 11.04 -4.20 1.45
C TRP A 200 12.34 -3.56 1.90
N GLU A 201 12.32 -2.86 3.03
CA GLU A 201 13.51 -2.31 3.66
C GLU A 201 14.43 -3.43 4.17
N ALA A 202 13.86 -4.42 4.87
CA ALA A 202 14.57 -5.62 5.28
C ALA A 202 15.20 -6.36 4.09
N ALA A 203 14.42 -6.55 3.02
CA ALA A 203 14.90 -7.20 1.80
C ALA A 203 15.99 -6.38 1.09
N ALA A 204 15.89 -5.05 1.12
CA ALA A 204 16.90 -4.15 0.55
C ALA A 204 18.25 -4.23 1.26
N GLN A 205 18.27 -4.47 2.56
CA GLN A 205 19.50 -4.70 3.31
C GLN A 205 20.11 -6.07 3.02
N GLY A 206 19.26 -7.07 2.73
CA GLY A 206 19.69 -8.44 2.51
C GLY A 206 20.07 -9.16 3.80
N SER A 207 19.54 -10.34 4.02
CA SER A 207 19.88 -11.21 5.15
C SER A 207 19.76 -12.66 4.71
N GLU A 208 20.68 -13.49 5.19
CA GLU A 208 20.58 -14.94 4.95
C GLU A 208 19.46 -15.58 5.79
N TYR A 209 19.03 -14.93 6.87
CA TYR A 209 17.93 -15.41 7.72
C TYR A 209 16.55 -15.04 7.15
N LEU A 210 16.43 -13.95 6.40
CA LEU A 210 15.16 -13.54 5.79
C LEU A 210 14.81 -14.45 4.61
N LYS A 211 13.85 -15.35 4.79
CA LYS A 211 13.45 -16.33 3.77
C LYS A 211 12.28 -15.89 2.92
N THR A 212 11.35 -15.15 3.49
CA THR A 212 10.12 -14.73 2.82
C THR A 212 9.58 -13.43 3.38
N ILE A 213 8.91 -12.68 2.53
CA ILE A 213 8.14 -11.49 2.91
C ILE A 213 6.71 -11.63 2.38
N VAL A 214 5.75 -11.11 3.17
CA VAL A 214 4.32 -11.06 2.80
C VAL A 214 3.82 -9.62 2.93
N PRO A 215 4.20 -8.72 1.99
CA PRO A 215 3.79 -7.33 2.03
C PRO A 215 2.34 -7.17 1.53
N ILE A 216 1.46 -6.71 2.42
CA ILE A 216 0.07 -6.40 2.12
C ILE A 216 -0.07 -4.90 1.97
N SER A 217 -0.52 -4.41 0.82
CA SER A 217 -0.60 -2.97 0.52
C SER A 217 0.67 -2.23 0.93
N GLY A 218 1.83 -2.86 0.74
CA GLY A 218 3.14 -2.33 1.08
C GLY A 218 3.72 -1.52 -0.06
N THR A 219 4.18 -0.30 0.22
CA THR A 219 4.85 0.51 -0.81
C THR A 219 6.32 0.12 -0.94
N THR A 220 6.80 0.02 -2.18
CA THR A 220 8.19 -0.29 -2.51
C THR A 220 9.10 0.94 -2.46
N ALA A 221 8.51 2.14 -2.52
CA ALA A 221 9.21 3.42 -2.46
C ALA A 221 8.30 4.51 -1.89
N LEU A 222 8.89 5.50 -1.23
CA LEU A 222 8.13 6.59 -0.60
C LEU A 222 7.63 7.61 -1.63
N HIS A 223 8.45 7.98 -2.62
CA HIS A 223 8.08 9.01 -3.60
C HIS A 223 6.78 8.68 -4.34
N PRO A 224 6.59 7.51 -4.96
CA PRO A 224 5.35 7.21 -5.68
C PRO A 224 4.14 7.00 -4.76
N LEU A 225 4.32 6.88 -3.45
CA LEU A 225 3.22 6.93 -2.49
C LEU A 225 2.67 8.35 -2.36
N LEU A 226 3.54 9.34 -2.34
CA LEU A 226 3.21 10.73 -2.01
C LEU A 226 2.97 11.61 -3.25
N TYR A 227 3.50 11.20 -4.41
CA TYR A 227 3.44 11.98 -5.65
C TYR A 227 3.17 11.08 -6.85
N LYS A 228 2.25 11.51 -7.72
CA LYS A 228 1.92 10.81 -8.97
C LYS A 228 1.95 11.79 -10.12
N ASN A 229 2.86 11.58 -11.08
CA ASN A 229 3.06 12.50 -12.20
C ASN A 229 3.12 13.96 -11.74
N GLY A 230 3.86 14.24 -10.66
CA GLY A 230 3.98 15.57 -10.07
C GLY A 230 2.80 16.02 -9.20
N SER A 231 1.67 15.36 -9.25
CA SER A 231 0.53 15.67 -8.39
C SER A 231 0.79 15.18 -6.97
N ALA A 232 0.70 16.10 -6.01
CA ALA A 232 0.91 15.79 -4.60
C ALA A 232 -0.36 15.22 -3.98
N GLU A 233 -0.24 14.12 -3.26
CA GLU A 233 -1.28 13.65 -2.38
C GLU A 233 -1.39 14.53 -1.13
N ALA A 234 -2.55 14.57 -0.51
CA ALA A 234 -2.77 15.28 0.74
C ALA A 234 -1.79 14.82 1.83
N ARG A 235 -1.45 13.55 1.84
CA ARG A 235 -0.48 12.97 2.77
C ARG A 235 0.95 13.46 2.58
N SER A 236 1.34 13.89 1.39
CA SER A 236 2.66 14.47 1.14
C SER A 236 2.96 15.68 2.03
N GLN A 237 1.91 16.40 2.43
CA GLN A 237 2.01 17.60 3.26
C GLN A 237 1.97 17.31 4.75
N VAL A 238 1.26 16.27 5.16
CA VAL A 238 0.97 16.02 6.57
C VAL A 238 1.49 14.68 7.06
N MET A 239 1.94 13.81 6.15
CA MET A 239 2.29 12.45 6.50
C MET A 239 3.41 12.39 7.55
N HIS A 240 4.47 13.15 7.36
CA HIS A 240 5.54 13.26 8.34
C HIS A 240 5.00 13.69 9.72
N MET A 241 4.18 14.74 9.75
CA MET A 241 3.59 15.21 11.00
C MET A 241 2.55 14.27 11.58
N ALA A 242 1.75 13.61 10.73
CA ALA A 242 0.76 12.64 11.18
C ALA A 242 1.45 11.41 11.80
N TYR A 243 2.51 10.92 11.18
CA TYR A 243 3.30 9.84 11.76
C TYR A 243 3.98 10.27 13.05
N PHE A 244 4.58 11.44 13.11
CA PHE A 244 5.19 11.96 14.33
C PHE A 244 4.21 12.06 15.49
N SER A 245 2.99 12.54 15.23
CA SER A 245 1.99 12.70 16.27
C SER A 245 1.31 11.40 16.68
N SER A 246 1.43 10.34 15.90
CA SER A 246 0.71 9.08 16.12
C SER A 246 1.60 7.90 16.48
N THR A 247 2.88 7.96 16.17
CA THR A 247 3.80 6.83 16.31
C THR A 247 4.96 7.11 17.25
N VAL A 248 5.40 8.35 17.31
CA VAL A 248 6.40 8.81 18.25
C VAL A 248 5.66 9.41 19.44
N ASP A 249 6.19 9.27 20.64
CA ASP A 249 5.66 9.94 21.84
C ASP A 249 5.83 11.46 21.66
N TYR A 250 4.88 12.02 20.88
CA TYR A 250 4.98 13.37 20.36
C TYR A 250 4.77 14.39 21.49
N ASN A 251 5.87 14.85 22.00
CA ASN A 251 5.90 16.07 22.77
C ASN A 251 6.30 17.23 21.82
N PRO A 252 5.41 18.20 21.53
CA PRO A 252 5.74 19.30 20.63
C PRO A 252 6.90 20.17 21.12
N ASP A 253 7.31 20.02 22.36
CA ASP A 253 8.49 20.66 22.93
C ASP A 253 9.76 19.79 22.86
N ASP A 254 9.63 18.54 22.39
CA ASP A 254 10.72 17.56 22.27
C ASP A 254 10.59 16.80 20.95
N LEU A 255 11.43 17.10 19.98
CA LEU A 255 11.49 16.46 18.66
C LEU A 255 12.70 15.53 18.55
N ASP A 256 13.33 15.18 19.67
CA ASP A 256 14.58 14.44 19.69
C ASP A 256 14.43 13.00 19.13
N ASN A 257 13.20 12.47 19.11
CA ASN A 257 12.89 11.16 18.55
C ASN A 257 12.67 11.16 17.03
N ILE A 258 12.77 12.30 16.37
CA ILE A 258 12.61 12.42 14.92
C ILE A 258 13.94 12.86 14.34
N CYS A 259 14.39 12.20 13.27
CA CYS A 259 15.65 12.56 12.66
C CYS A 259 15.60 14.00 12.12
N PRO A 260 16.66 14.80 12.36
CA PRO A 260 16.66 16.23 12.01
C PRO A 260 16.41 16.53 10.54
N ASP A 261 16.89 15.67 9.63
CA ASP A 261 16.66 15.78 8.19
C ASP A 261 15.17 15.66 7.81
N ILE A 262 14.41 14.83 8.53
CA ILE A 262 12.95 14.73 8.39
C ILE A 262 12.29 16.04 8.80
N VAL A 263 12.72 16.61 9.93
CA VAL A 263 12.18 17.90 10.43
C VAL A 263 12.52 19.02 9.44
N GLU A 264 13.74 19.05 8.92
CA GLU A 264 14.16 20.04 7.92
C GLU A 264 13.38 19.86 6.61
N GLY A 265 13.24 18.66 6.11
CA GLY A 265 12.45 18.34 4.91
C GLY A 265 10.99 18.77 5.04
N PHE A 266 10.39 18.56 6.21
CA PHE A 266 9.03 18.99 6.49
C PHE A 266 8.89 20.51 6.43
N PHE A 267 9.83 21.28 6.98
CA PHE A 267 9.76 22.75 6.99
C PHE A 267 10.22 23.39 5.68
N ALA A 268 11.09 22.75 4.92
CA ALA A 268 11.66 23.32 3.69
C ALA A 268 10.82 23.06 2.44
N GLY A 269 10.09 21.95 2.37
CA GLY A 269 9.52 21.44 1.14
C GLY A 269 8.01 21.36 0.96
N PRO A 270 7.17 21.38 2.01
CA PRO A 270 5.82 20.82 1.89
C PRO A 270 4.82 21.70 1.14
N ALA A 271 5.06 22.98 0.98
CA ALA A 271 4.09 23.88 0.37
C ALA A 271 4.20 23.92 -1.15
N THR A 272 4.99 23.07 -1.74
CA THR A 272 5.44 23.29 -3.07
C THR A 272 5.23 22.08 -3.94
N TYR A 273 4.88 22.36 -5.14
CA TYR A 273 4.59 21.43 -6.21
C TYR A 273 5.68 20.39 -6.41
N GLY A 274 5.31 19.14 -6.43
CA GLY A 274 6.12 18.06 -6.93
C GLY A 274 7.41 17.80 -6.13
N ALA A 275 7.61 16.58 -5.74
CA ALA A 275 8.88 16.17 -5.19
C ALA A 275 9.96 16.32 -6.25
N GLY A 276 11.10 16.85 -5.87
CA GLY A 276 12.23 17.04 -6.75
C GLY A 276 12.40 18.46 -7.29
N GLU A 277 11.44 19.36 -7.08
CA GLU A 277 11.58 20.76 -7.53
C GLU A 277 12.57 21.57 -6.71
N PHE A 278 12.92 21.10 -5.51
CA PHE A 278 13.43 22.02 -4.53
C PHE A 278 14.88 21.87 -4.18
N ASP A 279 15.45 20.71 -4.31
CA ASP A 279 16.83 20.50 -3.90
C ASP A 279 17.35 19.13 -4.36
N PRO A 280 18.62 19.01 -4.78
CA PRO A 280 19.35 17.74 -4.84
C PRO A 280 19.21 16.88 -3.57
N TYR A 281 18.98 17.52 -2.43
CA TYR A 281 18.66 16.88 -1.16
C TYR A 281 17.37 16.05 -1.21
N MET A 282 16.28 16.59 -1.80
CA MET A 282 15.02 15.87 -1.92
C MET A 282 15.12 14.66 -2.84
N ASP A 283 15.90 14.74 -3.92
CA ASP A 283 16.18 13.61 -4.80
C ASP A 283 16.93 12.50 -4.05
N ASN A 284 17.92 12.86 -3.25
CA ASN A 284 18.62 11.91 -2.38
C ASN A 284 17.68 11.32 -1.32
N TYR A 285 16.82 12.14 -0.74
CA TYR A 285 15.84 11.72 0.25
C TYR A 285 14.92 10.62 -0.29
N TYR A 286 14.36 10.80 -1.50
CA TYR A 286 13.46 9.81 -2.09
C TYR A 286 14.21 8.62 -2.69
N SER A 287 15.40 8.80 -3.24
CA SER A 287 16.19 7.70 -3.77
C SER A 287 16.68 6.76 -2.66
N GLU A 288 16.98 7.29 -1.50
CA GLU A 288 17.29 6.52 -0.30
C GLU A 288 16.10 5.64 0.11
N ARG A 289 14.89 6.17 0.00
CA ARG A 289 13.61 5.54 0.38
C ARG A 289 12.96 4.75 -0.77
N SER A 290 13.76 4.33 -1.75
CA SER A 290 13.37 3.42 -2.84
C SER A 290 14.04 2.07 -2.64
N HIS A 291 13.26 1.03 -2.36
CA HIS A 291 13.81 -0.24 -1.85
C HIS A 291 13.76 -1.39 -2.86
N ILE A 292 12.90 -1.32 -3.89
CA ILE A 292 12.64 -2.45 -4.78
C ILE A 292 13.89 -2.93 -5.54
N ASP A 293 14.67 -2.03 -6.11
CA ASP A 293 15.88 -2.39 -6.86
C ASP A 293 17.00 -2.87 -5.93
N LYS A 294 17.09 -2.29 -4.72
CA LYS A 294 18.02 -2.72 -3.69
C LYS A 294 17.68 -4.15 -3.23
N ALA A 295 16.40 -4.42 -2.98
CA ALA A 295 15.92 -5.75 -2.61
C ALA A 295 16.18 -6.77 -3.71
N PHE A 296 15.93 -6.43 -4.97
CA PHE A 296 16.22 -7.29 -6.11
C PHE A 296 17.70 -7.71 -6.19
N ASN A 297 18.61 -6.79 -5.89
CA ASN A 297 20.04 -7.06 -5.96
C ASN A 297 20.59 -7.78 -4.72
N ASN A 298 20.10 -7.45 -3.53
CA ASN A 298 20.71 -7.84 -2.27
C ASN A 298 20.07 -9.07 -1.64
N TRP A 299 18.86 -9.46 -2.02
CA TRP A 299 18.12 -10.53 -1.38
C TRP A 299 17.59 -11.55 -2.39
N LYS A 300 17.44 -12.81 -1.98
CA LYS A 300 17.02 -13.94 -2.82
C LYS A 300 15.89 -14.77 -2.20
N GLY A 301 15.12 -14.20 -1.30
CA GLY A 301 13.97 -14.86 -0.71
C GLY A 301 12.72 -14.85 -1.61
N SER A 302 11.62 -15.33 -1.06
CA SER A 302 10.32 -15.41 -1.73
C SER A 302 9.41 -14.25 -1.34
N VAL A 303 8.52 -13.85 -2.25
CA VAL A 303 7.57 -12.77 -2.04
C VAL A 303 6.14 -13.26 -2.28
N TYR A 304 5.27 -13.08 -1.29
CA TYR A 304 3.83 -13.19 -1.48
C TYR A 304 3.17 -11.83 -1.28
N PHE A 305 3.04 -11.05 -2.33
CA PHE A 305 2.43 -9.73 -2.22
C PHE A 305 0.90 -9.79 -2.31
N VAL A 306 0.24 -8.90 -1.58
CA VAL A 306 -1.21 -8.73 -1.59
C VAL A 306 -1.53 -7.26 -1.77
N HIS A 307 -2.49 -6.94 -2.66
CA HIS A 307 -2.88 -5.54 -2.88
C HIS A 307 -4.35 -5.40 -3.23
N GLY A 308 -4.98 -4.33 -2.77
CA GLY A 308 -6.35 -3.96 -3.15
C GLY A 308 -6.35 -3.04 -4.36
N MET A 309 -7.17 -3.33 -5.39
CA MET A 309 -7.33 -2.43 -6.55
C MET A 309 -8.03 -1.13 -6.20
N GLN A 310 -8.78 -1.12 -5.10
CA GLN A 310 -9.50 0.04 -4.60
C GLN A 310 -8.78 0.69 -3.40
N ASP A 311 -7.52 0.36 -3.21
CA ASP A 311 -6.70 0.94 -2.16
C ASP A 311 -6.27 2.37 -2.53
N TRP A 312 -7.00 3.36 -1.98
CA TRP A 312 -6.70 4.77 -2.15
C TRP A 312 -5.65 5.28 -1.17
N ASN A 313 -5.35 4.50 -0.14
CA ASN A 313 -4.33 4.83 0.83
C ASN A 313 -2.92 4.48 0.31
N VAL A 314 -2.73 3.25 -0.15
CA VAL A 314 -1.53 2.85 -0.88
C VAL A 314 -1.98 2.42 -2.27
N ASP A 315 -2.05 3.37 -3.17
CA ASP A 315 -2.60 3.14 -4.51
C ASP A 315 -1.99 1.94 -5.20
N PRO A 316 -2.80 1.14 -5.92
CA PRO A 316 -2.33 -0.04 -6.63
C PRO A 316 -1.31 0.26 -7.74
N HIS A 317 -1.11 1.52 -8.15
CA HIS A 317 -0.03 1.86 -9.07
C HIS A 317 1.36 1.53 -8.50
N GLN A 318 1.51 1.33 -7.18
CA GLN A 318 2.74 0.80 -6.58
C GLN A 318 3.15 -0.55 -7.15
N ILE A 319 2.19 -1.33 -7.67
CA ILE A 319 2.47 -2.58 -8.37
C ILE A 319 3.26 -2.31 -9.66
N PHE A 320 2.99 -1.19 -10.33
CA PHE A 320 3.54 -0.79 -11.63
C PHE A 320 4.77 0.11 -11.51
N SER A 321 5.59 -0.13 -10.50
CA SER A 321 6.81 0.66 -10.23
C SER A 321 8.05 0.19 -10.98
N GLY A 322 7.95 -0.83 -11.80
CA GLY A 322 9.02 -1.31 -12.65
C GLY A 322 9.28 -0.40 -13.88
N PRO A 323 10.32 -0.67 -14.65
CA PRO A 323 10.65 0.08 -15.86
C PRO A 323 9.45 0.17 -16.81
N ASP A 324 9.22 1.33 -17.39
CA ASP A 324 8.16 1.62 -18.37
C ASP A 324 6.72 1.35 -17.85
N GLY A 325 6.52 1.40 -16.51
CA GLY A 325 5.24 1.15 -15.88
C GLY A 325 4.84 -0.33 -15.90
N THR A 326 5.80 -1.23 -16.00
CA THR A 326 5.55 -2.67 -15.83
C THR A 326 5.41 -3.02 -14.35
N PRO A 327 4.68 -4.07 -13.99
CA PRO A 327 4.68 -4.57 -12.63
C PRO A 327 6.10 -4.97 -12.20
N TRP A 328 6.52 -4.54 -11.00
CA TRP A 328 7.85 -4.85 -10.47
C TRP A 328 8.12 -6.36 -10.42
N TYR A 329 7.11 -7.16 -10.15
CA TYR A 329 7.28 -8.62 -10.04
C TYR A 329 7.57 -9.32 -11.37
N HIS A 330 7.31 -8.68 -12.53
CA HIS A 330 7.74 -9.25 -13.81
C HIS A 330 9.25 -9.43 -13.85
N GLN A 331 10.02 -8.43 -13.38
CA GLN A 331 11.48 -8.52 -13.29
C GLN A 331 11.92 -9.64 -12.34
N TYR A 332 11.24 -9.78 -11.20
CA TYR A 332 11.53 -10.84 -10.23
C TYR A 332 11.23 -12.23 -10.79
N GLN A 333 10.06 -12.40 -11.41
CA GLN A 333 9.68 -13.67 -12.06
C GLN A 333 10.63 -14.06 -13.20
N ASP A 334 10.97 -13.10 -14.07
CA ASP A 334 11.90 -13.32 -15.19
C ASP A 334 13.32 -13.68 -14.70
N ALA A 335 13.71 -13.22 -13.51
CA ALA A 335 14.97 -13.58 -12.86
C ALA A 335 14.90 -14.90 -12.05
N GLY A 336 13.73 -15.53 -12.00
CA GLY A 336 13.53 -16.83 -11.33
C GLY A 336 13.29 -16.75 -9.82
N TYR A 337 12.87 -15.60 -9.32
CA TYR A 337 12.42 -15.49 -7.93
C TYR A 337 11.06 -16.16 -7.74
N ASP A 338 10.83 -16.67 -6.56
CA ASP A 338 9.53 -17.15 -6.14
C ASP A 338 8.64 -15.97 -5.76
N VAL A 339 7.72 -15.62 -6.67
CA VAL A 339 6.77 -14.53 -6.48
C VAL A 339 5.36 -15.03 -6.71
N ARG A 340 4.53 -14.88 -5.68
CA ARG A 340 3.09 -15.09 -5.73
C ARG A 340 2.38 -13.77 -5.45
N GLY A 341 1.22 -13.55 -6.07
CA GLY A 341 0.46 -12.34 -5.88
C GLY A 341 -1.03 -12.60 -5.68
N MET A 342 -1.67 -11.72 -4.90
CA MET A 342 -3.11 -11.66 -4.74
C MET A 342 -3.57 -10.20 -4.89
N ILE A 343 -4.40 -9.93 -5.90
CA ILE A 343 -4.90 -8.60 -6.21
C ILE A 343 -6.42 -8.65 -6.17
N GLY A 344 -7.01 -8.04 -5.13
CA GLY A 344 -8.46 -8.08 -4.87
C GLY A 344 -9.15 -6.75 -5.10
N GLN A 345 -10.49 -6.76 -5.07
CA GLN A 345 -11.33 -5.58 -5.22
C GLN A 345 -11.68 -4.98 -3.84
N TRP A 346 -10.69 -4.80 -2.99
CA TRP A 346 -10.83 -4.16 -1.69
C TRP A 346 -9.97 -2.91 -1.59
N GLU A 347 -10.23 -2.14 -0.57
CA GLU A 347 -9.48 -0.96 -0.18
C GLU A 347 -8.22 -1.34 0.64
N HIS A 348 -7.81 -0.46 1.54
CA HIS A 348 -6.64 -0.65 2.40
C HIS A 348 -6.88 -1.68 3.50
N ASN A 349 -7.17 -2.95 3.13
CA ASN A 349 -7.56 -4.01 4.04
C ASN A 349 -6.70 -5.27 3.88
N TYR A 350 -6.73 -6.12 4.90
CA TYR A 350 -6.26 -7.49 4.77
C TYR A 350 -7.23 -8.31 3.90
N PRO A 351 -6.78 -9.36 3.22
CA PRO A 351 -7.63 -10.13 2.31
C PRO A 351 -8.87 -10.76 2.98
N ASP A 352 -8.76 -11.07 4.26
CA ASP A 352 -9.82 -11.69 5.07
C ASP A 352 -10.68 -10.68 5.84
N GLN A 353 -10.37 -9.38 5.71
CA GLN A 353 -11.17 -8.33 6.33
C GLN A 353 -12.35 -7.94 5.44
N TRP A 354 -13.54 -8.06 6.01
CA TRP A 354 -14.75 -7.56 5.39
C TRP A 354 -15.08 -6.16 5.92
N SER A 355 -15.36 -5.23 5.02
CA SER A 355 -15.82 -3.90 5.35
C SER A 355 -16.95 -3.49 4.41
N LYS A 356 -18.06 -3.01 4.94
CA LYS A 356 -19.14 -2.45 4.12
C LYS A 356 -18.74 -1.14 3.44
N HIS A 357 -17.73 -0.44 3.94
CA HIS A 357 -17.21 0.77 3.34
C HIS A 357 -16.57 0.47 1.98
N ASN A 358 -15.86 -0.63 1.85
CA ASN A 358 -15.25 -1.07 0.59
C ASN A 358 -16.24 -1.10 -0.58
N ALA A 359 -17.52 -1.35 -0.32
CA ALA A 359 -18.54 -1.41 -1.34
C ALA A 359 -19.15 -0.07 -1.69
N GLN A 360 -19.27 0.82 -0.72
CA GLN A 360 -19.93 2.11 -0.92
C GLN A 360 -18.98 3.10 -1.59
N ASP A 361 -17.71 3.05 -1.21
CA ASP A 361 -16.72 4.01 -1.67
C ASP A 361 -16.08 3.61 -2.99
N SER A 362 -15.94 2.32 -3.27
CA SER A 362 -15.44 1.82 -4.56
C SER A 362 -16.46 1.91 -5.70
N GLY A 363 -17.73 2.26 -5.42
CA GLY A 363 -18.81 2.26 -6.41
C GLY A 363 -19.23 0.85 -6.89
N TYR A 364 -18.58 -0.20 -6.44
CA TYR A 364 -18.99 -1.59 -6.66
C TYR A 364 -20.15 -1.90 -5.72
N GLY A 365 -21.31 -2.24 -6.22
CA GLY A 365 -22.52 -2.41 -5.42
C GLY A 365 -22.35 -3.37 -4.23
N ALA A 366 -23.18 -3.19 -3.22
CA ALA A 366 -23.16 -3.95 -1.96
C ALA A 366 -23.17 -5.48 -2.12
N GLU A 367 -23.64 -6.00 -3.24
CA GLU A 367 -23.70 -7.43 -3.53
C GLU A 367 -22.32 -8.05 -3.83
N ALA A 368 -21.37 -7.26 -4.31
CA ALA A 368 -20.01 -7.72 -4.60
C ALA A 368 -19.18 -7.97 -3.34
N ILE A 369 -19.52 -7.37 -2.21
CA ILE A 369 -18.69 -7.36 -0.98
C ILE A 369 -18.43 -8.76 -0.42
N HIS A 370 -19.46 -9.59 -0.35
CA HIS A 370 -19.34 -10.92 0.24
C HIS A 370 -18.37 -11.82 -0.55
N ASN A 371 -18.25 -11.57 -1.84
CA ASN A 371 -17.38 -12.31 -2.74
C ASN A 371 -15.94 -11.77 -2.76
N MET A 372 -15.70 -10.62 -2.13
CA MET A 372 -14.37 -9.98 -2.11
C MET A 372 -13.48 -10.51 -0.98
N THR A 373 -14.07 -11.03 0.08
CA THR A 373 -13.32 -11.50 1.25
C THR A 373 -12.70 -12.87 1.00
N ARG A 374 -11.41 -13.00 1.29
CA ARG A 374 -10.65 -14.26 1.21
C ARG A 374 -10.74 -14.99 2.56
N TRP A 375 -11.81 -15.74 2.76
CA TRP A 375 -12.01 -16.52 3.98
C TRP A 375 -11.00 -17.65 4.16
N ASP A 376 -10.32 -18.04 3.11
CA ASP A 376 -9.24 -19.03 3.05
C ASP A 376 -7.84 -18.43 3.28
N TRP A 377 -7.74 -17.11 3.54
CA TRP A 377 -6.47 -16.42 3.64
C TRP A 377 -5.51 -17.02 4.67
N ALA A 378 -6.00 -17.34 5.84
CA ALA A 378 -5.14 -17.88 6.89
C ALA A 378 -4.56 -19.26 6.49
N GLN A 379 -5.35 -20.11 5.82
CA GLN A 379 -4.90 -21.40 5.31
C GLN A 379 -3.84 -21.20 4.21
N ASP A 380 -4.09 -20.31 3.28
CA ASP A 380 -3.20 -20.02 2.15
C ASP A 380 -1.84 -19.46 2.65
N LEU A 381 -1.89 -18.53 3.63
CA LEU A 381 -0.70 -17.98 4.28
C LEU A 381 0.07 -19.05 5.07
N PHE A 382 -0.65 -19.96 5.73
CA PHE A 382 -0.04 -21.04 6.48
C PHE A 382 0.74 -21.97 5.56
N GLU A 383 0.18 -22.42 4.46
CA GLU A 383 0.85 -23.27 3.48
C GLU A 383 2.12 -22.60 2.93
N TRP A 384 2.07 -21.29 2.73
CA TRP A 384 3.22 -20.48 2.34
C TRP A 384 4.34 -20.54 3.37
N PHE A 385 4.05 -20.26 4.64
CA PHE A 385 5.06 -20.26 5.70
C PHE A 385 5.54 -21.67 6.07
N GLU A 386 4.68 -22.70 6.02
CA GLU A 386 5.11 -24.09 6.20
C GLU A 386 6.20 -24.46 5.20
N TYR A 387 6.04 -24.07 3.95
CA TYR A 387 7.04 -24.37 2.93
C TYR A 387 8.31 -23.55 3.10
N TYR A 388 8.23 -22.23 3.17
CA TYR A 388 9.41 -21.36 3.18
C TYR A 388 10.15 -21.30 4.50
N LEU A 389 9.47 -21.47 5.61
CA LEU A 389 10.09 -21.36 6.93
C LEU A 389 10.40 -22.70 7.58
N LYS A 390 9.67 -23.77 7.22
CA LYS A 390 9.88 -25.11 7.78
C LYS A 390 10.30 -26.16 6.75
N GLY A 391 10.11 -25.90 5.45
CA GLY A 391 10.36 -26.88 4.39
C GLY A 391 9.36 -28.03 4.39
N ILE A 392 8.12 -27.77 4.86
CA ILE A 392 7.03 -28.76 4.96
C ILE A 392 6.01 -28.50 3.85
N GLY A 393 5.45 -29.57 3.28
CA GLY A 393 4.43 -29.48 2.24
C GLY A 393 4.98 -29.31 0.84
N PRO A 394 4.10 -29.22 -0.15
CA PRO A 394 4.48 -28.93 -1.54
C PRO A 394 4.86 -27.46 -1.70
N LYS A 395 5.71 -27.17 -2.69
CA LYS A 395 5.99 -25.77 -3.06
C LYS A 395 4.70 -25.11 -3.53
N PRO A 396 4.32 -23.95 -2.96
CA PRO A 396 3.17 -23.19 -3.43
C PRO A 396 3.30 -22.78 -4.90
N ASP A 397 2.19 -22.67 -5.59
CA ASP A 397 2.17 -22.23 -6.98
C ASP A 397 2.53 -20.75 -7.10
N MET A 398 3.44 -20.43 -8.04
CA MET A 398 3.90 -19.07 -8.31
C MET A 398 3.04 -18.42 -9.38
N HIS A 399 1.86 -17.95 -9.00
CA HIS A 399 0.90 -17.31 -9.87
C HIS A 399 0.36 -16.01 -9.25
N ILE A 400 -0.34 -15.24 -10.05
CA ILE A 400 -1.07 -14.05 -9.61
C ILE A 400 -2.57 -14.37 -9.60
N GLN A 401 -3.19 -14.26 -8.44
CA GLN A 401 -4.64 -14.33 -8.30
C GLN A 401 -5.22 -12.92 -8.43
N VAL A 402 -6.16 -12.76 -9.35
CA VAL A 402 -6.78 -11.45 -9.64
C VAL A 402 -8.28 -11.55 -9.52
N GLN A 403 -8.87 -10.61 -8.80
CA GLN A 403 -10.31 -10.49 -8.66
C GLN A 403 -10.89 -9.47 -9.62
N ARG A 404 -11.96 -9.85 -10.30
CA ARG A 404 -12.78 -8.94 -11.12
C ARG A 404 -13.79 -8.17 -10.26
N ASN A 405 -14.29 -7.08 -10.81
CA ASN A 405 -15.35 -6.27 -10.17
C ASN A 405 -16.67 -7.01 -9.91
N ASP A 406 -16.90 -8.17 -10.51
CA ASP A 406 -18.04 -9.05 -10.23
C ASP A 406 -17.77 -10.07 -9.10
N GLY A 407 -16.62 -9.97 -8.43
CA GLY A 407 -16.22 -10.82 -7.32
C GLY A 407 -15.60 -12.16 -7.73
N GLN A 408 -15.53 -12.47 -9.01
CA GLN A 408 -14.91 -13.70 -9.48
C GLN A 408 -13.38 -13.58 -9.53
N TRP A 409 -12.71 -14.65 -9.19
CA TRP A 409 -11.26 -14.76 -9.21
C TRP A 409 -10.78 -15.54 -10.43
N ARG A 410 -9.58 -15.23 -10.87
CA ARG A 410 -8.84 -16.06 -11.83
C ARG A 410 -7.38 -16.16 -11.44
N VAL A 411 -6.73 -17.15 -12.01
CA VAL A 411 -5.29 -17.38 -11.83
C VAL A 411 -4.59 -17.05 -13.15
N GLU A 412 -3.54 -16.25 -13.06
CA GLU A 412 -2.68 -15.90 -14.20
C GLU A 412 -1.21 -16.18 -13.86
N GLU A 413 -0.42 -16.55 -14.86
CA GLU A 413 1.02 -16.70 -14.70
C GLU A 413 1.64 -15.35 -14.27
N THR A 414 1.16 -14.28 -14.88
CA THR A 414 1.49 -12.90 -14.53
C THR A 414 0.34 -11.97 -14.86
N TRP A 415 0.17 -10.87 -14.10
CA TRP A 415 -0.87 -9.87 -14.34
C TRP A 415 -0.25 -8.46 -14.45
N PRO A 416 -0.68 -7.60 -15.40
CA PRO A 416 -1.56 -7.94 -16.52
C PRO A 416 -0.95 -9.01 -17.43
N SER A 417 -1.80 -9.81 -18.06
CA SER A 417 -1.33 -10.81 -19.01
C SER A 417 -0.48 -10.16 -20.13
N LYS A 418 0.60 -10.81 -20.52
CA LYS A 418 1.45 -10.37 -21.64
C LYS A 418 0.69 -10.35 -22.98
N ASP A 419 -0.39 -11.11 -23.08
CA ASP A 419 -1.23 -11.26 -24.28
C ASP A 419 -2.43 -10.27 -24.29
N THR A 420 -2.50 -9.33 -23.34
CA THR A 420 -3.54 -8.32 -23.28
C THR A 420 -3.57 -7.48 -24.56
N GLN A 421 -4.73 -7.46 -25.23
CA GLN A 421 -4.95 -6.62 -26.41
C GLN A 421 -5.24 -5.17 -25.99
N LYS A 422 -5.09 -4.23 -26.92
CA LYS A 422 -5.38 -2.81 -26.70
C LYS A 422 -6.40 -2.32 -27.69
N MET A 423 -7.47 -1.71 -27.21
CA MET A 423 -8.39 -0.93 -28.03
C MET A 423 -8.16 0.55 -27.82
N THR A 424 -8.51 1.36 -28.80
CA THR A 424 -8.42 2.82 -28.72
C THR A 424 -9.81 3.42 -28.92
N LEU A 425 -10.25 4.21 -27.93
CA LEU A 425 -11.46 5.02 -28.00
C LEU A 425 -11.05 6.48 -28.27
N SER A 426 -11.51 7.04 -29.38
CA SER A 426 -11.30 8.46 -29.67
C SER A 426 -12.25 9.31 -28.82
N LEU A 427 -11.71 10.27 -28.07
CA LEU A 427 -12.56 11.17 -27.28
C LEU A 427 -13.32 12.19 -28.17
N SER A 428 -13.04 12.25 -29.48
CA SER A 428 -13.87 13.00 -30.44
C SER A 428 -15.29 12.45 -30.58
N GLU A 429 -15.51 11.20 -30.19
CA GLU A 429 -16.81 10.53 -30.23
C GLU A 429 -17.64 10.80 -28.96
N CYS A 430 -17.01 11.39 -27.94
CA CYS A 430 -17.65 11.70 -26.68
C CYS A 430 -18.37 13.05 -26.72
N GLN A 431 -19.50 13.14 -26.04
CA GLN A 431 -20.17 14.42 -25.82
C GLN A 431 -19.52 15.14 -24.65
N THR A 432 -19.02 16.35 -24.92
CA THR A 432 -18.33 17.17 -23.90
C THR A 432 -19.32 18.11 -23.23
N SER A 433 -19.29 18.14 -21.90
CA SER A 433 -20.03 19.12 -21.10
C SER A 433 -19.18 19.66 -19.97
N GLY A 434 -19.41 20.92 -19.59
CA GLY A 434 -18.69 21.61 -18.53
C GLY A 434 -17.49 22.41 -19.01
N VAL A 435 -16.81 23.07 -18.07
CA VAL A 435 -15.61 23.87 -18.28
C VAL A 435 -14.62 23.51 -17.19
N PHE A 436 -13.37 23.27 -17.56
CA PHE A 436 -12.32 22.96 -16.64
C PHE A 436 -11.43 24.18 -16.39
N VAL A 437 -11.19 24.48 -15.11
CA VAL A 437 -10.26 25.52 -14.65
C VAL A 437 -9.56 25.02 -13.40
N SER A 438 -8.23 24.82 -13.47
CA SER A 438 -7.40 24.44 -12.34
C SER A 438 -7.07 25.65 -11.44
N GLY A 439 -6.79 25.42 -10.16
CA GLY A 439 -6.38 26.44 -9.19
C GLY A 439 -7.50 27.27 -8.54
N PHE A 440 -8.74 27.04 -8.92
CA PHE A 440 -9.85 27.88 -8.44
C PHE A 440 -10.47 27.41 -7.11
N ALA A 441 -10.37 26.13 -6.80
CA ALA A 441 -11.07 25.52 -5.66
C ALA A 441 -10.53 26.01 -4.30
N VAL A 442 -9.24 26.35 -4.19
CA VAL A 442 -8.59 26.69 -2.92
C VAL A 442 -8.88 28.12 -2.47
N VAL A 443 -9.11 29.07 -3.37
CA VAL A 443 -9.14 30.51 -3.08
C VAL A 443 -10.54 31.05 -2.78
N GLY A 444 -11.61 30.35 -3.18
CA GLY A 444 -12.94 30.97 -3.17
C GLY A 444 -14.10 30.12 -2.64
N GLY A 445 -13.91 28.88 -2.25
CA GLY A 445 -15.03 27.99 -1.89
C GLY A 445 -16.01 27.78 -3.06
N ALA A 446 -15.57 28.03 -4.28
CA ALA A 446 -16.35 27.78 -5.49
C ALA A 446 -16.40 26.28 -5.79
N ALA A 447 -17.51 25.83 -6.34
CA ALA A 447 -17.66 24.44 -6.74
C ALA A 447 -16.55 24.05 -7.72
N GLN A 448 -15.97 22.89 -7.48
CA GLN A 448 -15.01 22.23 -8.38
C GLN A 448 -15.56 22.25 -9.82
N GLN A 449 -14.77 22.74 -10.75
CA GLN A 449 -15.20 22.79 -12.14
C GLN A 449 -14.87 21.47 -12.82
N THR A 450 -15.86 20.89 -13.45
CA THR A 450 -15.80 19.53 -14.00
C THR A 450 -16.06 19.56 -15.49
N VAL A 451 -15.24 18.84 -16.26
CA VAL A 451 -15.54 18.47 -17.64
C VAL A 451 -15.93 17.00 -17.66
N ASN A 452 -17.11 16.72 -18.19
CA ASN A 452 -17.56 15.37 -18.46
C ASN A 452 -17.42 15.07 -19.95
N LEU A 453 -16.83 13.93 -20.25
CA LEU A 453 -16.75 13.34 -21.57
C LEU A 453 -17.60 12.07 -21.56
N ASP A 454 -18.85 12.19 -22.02
CA ASP A 454 -19.77 11.06 -22.14
C ASP A 454 -19.47 10.32 -23.45
N CYS A 455 -18.86 9.18 -23.34
CA CYS A 455 -18.35 8.38 -24.42
C CYS A 455 -19.28 7.21 -24.76
N PRO A 456 -19.26 6.71 -26.02
CA PRO A 456 -20.02 5.52 -26.38
C PRO A 456 -19.53 4.30 -25.60
N ALA A 457 -20.32 3.23 -25.62
CA ALA A 457 -19.93 1.93 -25.08
C ALA A 457 -18.66 1.41 -25.76
N PHE A 458 -17.85 0.67 -25.04
CA PHE A 458 -16.70 -0.03 -25.63
C PHE A 458 -17.17 -1.07 -26.66
N SER A 459 -18.28 -1.73 -26.39
CA SER A 459 -18.94 -2.66 -27.28
C SER A 459 -20.45 -2.67 -27.03
N GLU A 460 -21.23 -2.74 -28.14
CA GLU A 460 -22.68 -2.86 -28.08
C GLU A 460 -23.16 -4.33 -27.99
N LEU A 461 -22.28 -5.28 -28.25
CA LEU A 461 -22.66 -6.67 -28.47
C LEU A 461 -22.11 -7.61 -27.41
N ASN A 462 -20.96 -7.30 -26.85
CA ASN A 462 -20.25 -8.17 -25.91
C ASN A 462 -19.76 -7.36 -24.72
N ASP A 463 -19.66 -8.00 -23.58
CA ASP A 463 -19.00 -7.44 -22.41
C ASP A 463 -17.52 -7.17 -22.73
N THR A 464 -16.97 -6.13 -22.14
CA THR A 464 -15.55 -5.78 -22.27
C THR A 464 -14.84 -6.05 -20.95
N HIS A 465 -13.88 -6.95 -20.98
CA HIS A 465 -13.03 -7.24 -19.82
C HIS A 465 -11.75 -6.39 -19.87
N ILE A 466 -11.74 -5.29 -19.13
CA ILE A 466 -10.56 -4.45 -18.96
C ILE A 466 -9.60 -5.15 -18.00
N SER A 467 -8.32 -5.26 -18.36
CA SER A 467 -7.31 -5.84 -17.48
C SER A 467 -5.95 -5.16 -17.71
N GLY A 468 -5.49 -4.42 -16.72
CA GLY A 468 -4.21 -3.69 -16.75
C GLY A 468 -4.35 -2.18 -16.62
N LEU A 469 -3.35 -1.44 -17.13
CA LEU A 469 -3.29 0.03 -17.07
C LEU A 469 -4.02 0.65 -18.27
N VAL A 470 -5.12 1.33 -18.01
CA VAL A 470 -5.75 2.22 -18.98
C VAL A 470 -4.90 3.49 -19.11
N LYS A 471 -4.71 3.98 -20.35
CA LYS A 471 -3.91 5.18 -20.62
C LYS A 471 -4.76 6.23 -21.30
N LEU A 472 -4.79 7.42 -20.72
CA LEU A 472 -5.44 8.59 -21.28
C LEU A 472 -4.39 9.48 -21.95
N HIS A 473 -4.40 9.53 -23.29
CA HIS A 473 -3.67 10.52 -24.05
C HIS A 473 -4.51 11.77 -24.15
N LEU A 474 -4.21 12.76 -23.33
CA LEU A 474 -4.96 13.99 -23.24
C LEU A 474 -4.22 15.14 -23.91
N TYR A 475 -4.77 15.63 -25.01
CA TYR A 475 -4.27 16.84 -25.65
C TYR A 475 -4.91 18.07 -25.01
N SER A 476 -4.09 19.03 -24.64
CA SER A 476 -4.53 20.24 -23.96
C SER A 476 -3.66 21.45 -24.29
N ILE A 477 -4.17 22.63 -23.93
CA ILE A 477 -3.46 23.90 -24.09
C ILE A 477 -3.35 24.52 -22.69
N ALA A 478 -2.14 24.76 -22.25
CA ALA A 478 -1.88 25.45 -20.99
C ALA A 478 -2.01 26.97 -21.19
N PHE A 479 -2.65 27.65 -20.25
CA PHE A 479 -2.71 29.12 -20.25
C PHE A 479 -1.82 29.75 -19.19
N PHE A 480 -1.23 28.94 -18.33
CA PHE A 480 -0.29 29.32 -17.28
C PHE A 480 0.85 28.29 -17.19
N ASP A 481 1.81 28.56 -16.34
CA ASP A 481 3.00 27.75 -16.10
C ASP A 481 2.79 26.58 -15.12
N GLY A 482 1.56 26.36 -14.68
CA GLY A 482 1.16 25.28 -13.78
C GLY A 482 -0.29 24.87 -13.98
N GLY A 483 -0.70 23.85 -13.26
CA GLY A 483 -2.05 23.28 -13.26
C GLY A 483 -2.01 21.77 -13.08
N GLN A 484 -3.14 21.19 -12.72
CA GLN A 484 -3.29 19.75 -12.51
C GLN A 484 -4.57 19.26 -13.15
N ILE A 485 -4.55 18.03 -13.63
CA ILE A 485 -5.72 17.33 -14.10
C ILE A 485 -5.83 16.02 -13.33
N PHE A 486 -6.99 15.82 -12.71
CA PHE A 486 -7.43 14.54 -12.19
C PHE A 486 -8.49 13.99 -13.15
N ALA A 487 -8.34 12.76 -13.55
CA ALA A 487 -9.25 12.06 -14.46
C ALA A 487 -9.84 10.84 -13.75
N GLU A 488 -11.16 10.72 -13.75
CA GLU A 488 -11.86 9.53 -13.27
C GLU A 488 -12.60 8.88 -14.43
N MET A 489 -12.48 7.57 -14.58
CA MET A 489 -13.26 6.77 -15.53
C MET A 489 -14.40 6.09 -14.81
N GLN A 490 -15.61 6.22 -15.34
CA GLN A 490 -16.84 5.67 -14.79
C GLN A 490 -17.60 4.87 -15.84
N ASP A 491 -18.27 3.80 -15.42
CA ASP A 491 -19.44 3.27 -16.13
C ASP A 491 -20.61 4.21 -15.84
N SER A 492 -20.97 5.06 -16.81
CA SER A 492 -22.02 6.05 -16.61
C SER A 492 -23.42 5.47 -16.57
N THR A 493 -23.60 4.20 -16.97
CA THR A 493 -24.89 3.49 -16.92
C THR A 493 -25.22 3.08 -15.48
N THR A 494 -24.22 2.65 -14.74
CA THR A 494 -24.36 2.22 -13.33
C THR A 494 -23.91 3.27 -12.33
N GLY A 495 -23.06 4.21 -12.74
CA GLY A 495 -22.37 5.15 -11.85
C GLY A 495 -21.12 4.55 -11.17
N MET A 496 -20.72 3.34 -11.56
CA MET A 496 -19.57 2.66 -10.98
C MET A 496 -18.26 3.34 -11.42
N ARG A 497 -17.39 3.63 -10.46
CA ARG A 497 -16.02 4.08 -10.72
C ARG A 497 -15.19 2.89 -11.20
N ILE A 498 -14.40 3.11 -12.23
CA ILE A 498 -13.53 2.08 -12.82
C ILE A 498 -12.08 2.32 -12.40
N GLY A 499 -11.65 3.58 -12.39
CA GLY A 499 -10.31 3.95 -11.97
C GLY A 499 -10.06 5.45 -12.12
N HIS A 500 -8.88 5.88 -11.69
CA HIS A 500 -8.49 7.29 -11.79
C HIS A 500 -7.03 7.45 -12.23
N ALA A 501 -6.71 8.66 -12.65
CA ALA A 501 -5.36 9.10 -12.97
C ALA A 501 -5.20 10.57 -12.62
N THR A 502 -3.98 11.00 -12.32
CA THR A 502 -3.67 12.41 -12.07
C THR A 502 -2.35 12.82 -12.70
N MET A 503 -2.24 14.11 -13.02
CA MET A 503 -0.99 14.68 -13.53
C MET A 503 -0.93 16.19 -13.31
N ASP A 504 0.17 16.64 -12.74
CA ASP A 504 0.60 18.03 -12.89
C ASP A 504 1.07 18.27 -14.32
N ILE A 505 0.57 19.31 -14.98
CA ILE A 505 0.87 19.56 -16.39
C ILE A 505 2.37 19.76 -16.69
N ARG A 506 3.16 20.11 -15.70
CA ARG A 506 4.60 20.23 -15.82
C ARG A 506 5.32 18.90 -16.03
N TYR A 507 4.65 17.79 -15.71
CA TYR A 507 5.15 16.43 -15.94
C TYR A 507 4.58 15.79 -17.22
N HIS A 508 4.02 16.60 -18.13
CA HIS A 508 3.32 16.16 -19.34
C HIS A 508 4.15 15.24 -20.26
N ALA A 509 5.45 15.36 -20.28
CA ALA A 509 6.32 14.49 -21.07
C ALA A 509 6.79 13.22 -20.31
N GLY A 510 6.30 13.01 -19.09
CA GLY A 510 6.75 11.94 -18.21
C GLY A 510 8.06 12.24 -17.49
N GLY A 511 8.51 11.30 -16.67
CA GLY A 511 9.74 11.44 -15.90
C GLY A 511 9.49 12.01 -14.49
N SER A 512 10.58 12.18 -13.75
CA SER A 512 10.58 12.66 -12.35
C SER A 512 10.80 14.17 -12.21
N GLU A 513 11.15 14.86 -13.32
CA GLU A 513 11.52 16.26 -13.31
C GLU A 513 10.44 17.14 -13.94
N PRO A 514 10.05 18.25 -13.29
CA PRO A 514 9.11 19.19 -13.86
C PRO A 514 9.69 19.93 -15.06
N GLN A 515 8.86 20.12 -16.06
CA GLN A 515 9.23 20.83 -17.28
C GLN A 515 8.63 22.22 -17.29
N THR A 516 9.34 23.16 -17.86
CA THR A 516 8.81 24.51 -18.04
C THR A 516 7.64 24.49 -19.01
N VAL A 517 6.49 24.94 -18.55
CA VAL A 517 5.28 25.15 -19.34
C VAL A 517 5.10 26.64 -19.58
N VAL A 518 4.82 27.03 -20.82
CA VAL A 518 4.58 28.43 -21.15
C VAL A 518 3.13 28.65 -21.60
N PRO A 519 2.56 29.83 -21.33
CA PRO A 519 1.20 30.15 -21.75
C PRO A 519 1.00 29.99 -23.27
N GLY A 520 -0.06 29.26 -23.64
CA GLY A 520 -0.36 28.92 -25.04
C GLY A 520 0.34 27.66 -25.55
N GLN A 521 1.09 26.97 -24.71
CA GLN A 521 1.75 25.73 -25.09
C GLN A 521 0.71 24.61 -25.27
N GLU A 522 0.85 23.90 -26.36
CA GLU A 522 0.15 22.65 -26.63
C GLU A 522 0.86 21.50 -25.89
N LEU A 523 0.12 20.73 -25.14
CA LEU A 523 0.62 19.62 -24.32
C LEU A 523 -0.06 18.33 -24.75
N THR A 524 0.72 17.25 -24.82
CA THR A 524 0.20 15.90 -24.87
C THR A 524 0.60 15.22 -23.57
N MET A 525 -0.38 14.89 -22.74
CA MET A 525 -0.20 14.23 -21.46
C MET A 525 -0.56 12.76 -21.57
N LEU A 526 0.33 11.90 -21.11
CA LEU A 526 0.05 10.47 -20.97
C LEU A 526 -0.25 10.18 -19.50
N MET A 527 -1.53 10.10 -19.16
CA MET A 527 -1.98 9.78 -17.82
C MET A 527 -2.31 8.29 -17.76
N GLU A 528 -1.64 7.57 -16.87
CA GLU A 528 -1.89 6.16 -16.61
C GLU A 528 -2.86 6.03 -15.44
N PHE A 529 -3.97 5.33 -15.67
CA PHE A 529 -4.88 4.94 -14.59
C PHE A 529 -4.21 3.87 -13.73
N GLN A 530 -4.65 3.76 -12.49
CA GLN A 530 -4.26 2.64 -11.64
C GLN A 530 -4.64 1.30 -12.28
N GLY A 531 -4.05 0.22 -11.79
CA GLY A 531 -4.37 -1.12 -12.29
C GLY A 531 -5.86 -1.44 -12.17
N ILE A 532 -6.46 -1.89 -13.27
CA ILE A 532 -7.91 -2.17 -13.37
C ILE A 532 -8.11 -3.61 -13.80
N ASP A 533 -9.08 -4.28 -13.16
CA ASP A 533 -9.63 -5.55 -13.62
C ASP A 533 -11.15 -5.53 -13.49
N ALA A 534 -11.83 -5.27 -14.58
CA ALA A 534 -13.25 -4.99 -14.56
C ALA A 534 -13.97 -5.48 -15.82
N ILE A 535 -15.15 -6.03 -15.62
CA ILE A 535 -16.12 -6.30 -16.69
C ILE A 535 -17.03 -5.09 -16.85
N ILE A 536 -17.07 -4.56 -18.07
CA ILE A 536 -18.01 -3.53 -18.48
C ILE A 536 -19.05 -4.20 -19.37
N PRO A 537 -20.33 -4.26 -18.97
CA PRO A 537 -21.35 -4.94 -19.74
C PRO A 537 -21.60 -4.31 -21.11
N ALA A 538 -22.06 -5.13 -22.06
CA ALA A 538 -22.42 -4.70 -23.40
C ALA A 538 -23.42 -3.52 -23.38
N GLY A 539 -23.15 -2.50 -24.17
CA GLY A 539 -24.00 -1.31 -24.29
C GLY A 539 -23.87 -0.31 -23.14
N HIS A 540 -23.06 -0.58 -22.12
CA HIS A 540 -22.83 0.39 -21.05
C HIS A 540 -21.90 1.51 -21.53
N THR A 541 -22.33 2.73 -21.27
CA THR A 541 -21.61 3.95 -21.68
C THR A 541 -20.53 4.33 -20.67
N ILE A 542 -19.47 4.93 -21.15
CA ILE A 542 -18.30 5.31 -20.35
C ILE A 542 -18.26 6.84 -20.19
N ARG A 543 -17.95 7.30 -19.01
CA ARG A 543 -17.70 8.72 -18.73
C ARG A 543 -16.28 8.91 -18.24
N ILE A 544 -15.58 9.89 -18.83
CA ILE A 544 -14.34 10.43 -18.26
C ILE A 544 -14.69 11.76 -17.61
N VAL A 545 -14.45 11.85 -16.32
CA VAL A 545 -14.67 13.06 -15.51
C VAL A 545 -13.31 13.71 -15.30
N LEU A 546 -13.12 14.93 -15.78
CA LEU A 546 -11.91 15.70 -15.57
C LEU A 546 -12.17 16.80 -14.55
N THR A 547 -11.35 16.81 -13.51
CA THR A 547 -11.37 17.81 -12.43
C THR A 547 -9.95 18.27 -12.12
N GLU A 548 -9.80 19.29 -11.31
CA GLU A 548 -8.50 19.75 -10.87
C GLU A 548 -7.88 18.80 -9.84
N THR A 549 -8.72 18.26 -8.98
CA THR A 549 -8.32 17.35 -7.92
C THR A 549 -9.45 16.36 -7.65
N GLY A 550 -9.13 15.25 -7.06
CA GLY A 550 -10.08 14.24 -6.61
C GLY A 550 -9.48 13.45 -5.47
N GLU A 551 -10.34 12.84 -4.64
CA GLU A 551 -9.95 12.01 -3.51
C GLU A 551 -8.82 12.66 -2.69
N ASP A 552 -7.68 11.99 -2.64
CA ASP A 552 -6.56 12.35 -1.78
C ASP A 552 -5.55 13.33 -2.40
N TYR A 553 -5.80 13.86 -3.61
CA TYR A 553 -4.87 14.77 -4.26
C TYR A 553 -5.12 16.23 -3.91
N LEU A 554 -4.04 16.94 -3.61
CA LEU A 554 -4.09 18.38 -3.35
C LEU A 554 -4.27 19.16 -4.65
N ALA A 555 -5.11 20.19 -4.58
CA ALA A 555 -5.19 21.16 -5.66
C ALA A 555 -3.84 21.91 -5.78
N PRO A 556 -3.36 22.17 -7.00
CA PRO A 556 -2.09 22.87 -7.20
C PRO A 556 -2.16 24.30 -6.68
N LEU A 557 -1.08 24.76 -6.06
CA LEU A 557 -0.97 26.14 -5.56
C LEU A 557 -0.67 27.09 -6.75
N CYS A 558 -1.59 27.21 -7.67
CA CYS A 558 -1.56 28.30 -8.62
C CYS A 558 -2.00 29.57 -7.92
N GLY A 559 -1.14 30.55 -7.77
CA GLY A 559 -1.46 31.85 -7.11
C GLY A 559 -2.67 32.57 -7.69
N ASN A 560 -3.13 32.16 -8.86
CA ASN A 560 -4.40 32.48 -9.53
C ASN A 560 -4.93 31.19 -10.18
N ALA A 561 -6.18 31.16 -10.65
CA ALA A 561 -6.67 30.05 -11.44
C ALA A 561 -5.74 29.72 -12.62
N CYS A 562 -5.41 28.44 -12.78
CA CYS A 562 -4.56 27.95 -13.86
C CYS A 562 -5.41 27.17 -14.88
N PRO A 563 -6.12 27.85 -15.79
CA PRO A 563 -6.94 27.15 -16.76
C PRO A 563 -6.10 26.31 -17.72
N VAL A 564 -6.56 25.08 -17.88
CA VAL A 564 -6.07 24.15 -18.89
C VAL A 564 -7.21 23.84 -19.85
N HIS A 565 -7.01 24.08 -21.13
CA HIS A 565 -8.02 23.79 -22.13
C HIS A 565 -7.81 22.39 -22.70
N VAL A 566 -8.77 21.51 -22.43
CA VAL A 566 -8.78 20.14 -22.95
C VAL A 566 -9.35 20.11 -24.34
N VAL A 567 -8.71 19.40 -25.26
CA VAL A 567 -9.14 19.24 -26.66
C VAL A 567 -9.53 17.76 -26.92
N PRO A 568 -10.78 17.36 -26.65
CA PRO A 568 -11.20 15.96 -26.78
C PRO A 568 -11.01 15.39 -28.18
N SER A 569 -11.19 16.22 -29.23
CA SER A 569 -11.04 15.77 -30.61
C SER A 569 -9.61 15.34 -31.00
N MET A 570 -8.63 15.65 -30.18
CA MET A 570 -7.23 15.26 -30.34
C MET A 570 -6.76 14.27 -29.28
N SER A 571 -7.70 13.84 -28.43
CA SER A 571 -7.44 12.96 -27.27
C SER A 571 -7.99 11.56 -27.49
N ASN A 572 -7.40 10.58 -26.81
CA ASN A 572 -7.86 9.19 -26.90
C ASN A 572 -7.61 8.43 -25.59
N LEU A 573 -8.39 7.37 -25.39
CA LEU A 573 -8.25 6.42 -24.33
C LEU A 573 -7.74 5.10 -24.91
N ILE A 574 -6.68 4.55 -24.37
CA ILE A 574 -6.13 3.23 -24.72
C ILE A 574 -6.50 2.29 -23.60
N VAL A 575 -7.30 1.27 -23.92
CA VAL A 575 -7.87 0.33 -22.96
C VAL A 575 -7.28 -1.05 -23.20
N PRO A 576 -6.49 -1.58 -22.25
CA PRO A 576 -6.09 -2.97 -22.29
C PRO A 576 -7.28 -3.87 -22.00
N HIS A 577 -7.49 -4.89 -22.79
CA HIS A 577 -8.62 -5.81 -22.62
C HIS A 577 -8.27 -7.24 -22.97
N ILE A 578 -9.02 -8.16 -22.38
CA ILE A 578 -8.93 -9.59 -22.64
C ILE A 578 -10.09 -9.99 -23.53
N THR A 579 -9.84 -10.79 -24.57
CA THR A 579 -10.86 -11.25 -25.52
C THR A 579 -11.18 -12.74 -25.37
N GLU A 580 -10.41 -13.47 -24.58
CA GLU A 580 -10.59 -14.90 -24.36
C GLU A 580 -11.40 -15.15 -23.10
N ASP A 581 -12.20 -16.22 -23.10
CA ASP A 581 -12.85 -16.72 -21.90
C ASP A 581 -11.79 -17.33 -20.98
N ILE A 582 -11.56 -16.71 -19.84
CA ILE A 582 -10.63 -17.21 -18.82
C ILE A 582 -11.43 -17.94 -17.75
N GLU A 583 -10.94 -19.11 -17.34
CA GLU A 583 -11.53 -19.86 -16.24
C GLU A 583 -11.51 -19.02 -14.95
N THR A 584 -12.65 -18.94 -14.29
CA THR A 584 -12.83 -18.19 -13.06
C THR A 584 -13.35 -19.09 -11.94
N PHE A 585 -13.08 -18.71 -10.70
CA PHE A 585 -13.57 -19.39 -9.51
C PHE A 585 -14.12 -18.38 -8.49
N ILE A 586 -14.88 -18.89 -7.54
CA ILE A 586 -15.39 -18.13 -6.39
C ILE A 586 -14.75 -18.70 -5.14
N THR A 587 -14.23 -17.84 -4.30
CA THR A 587 -13.66 -18.23 -3.01
C THR A 587 -14.74 -18.64 -2.01
N PRO A 588 -14.39 -19.37 -0.95
CA PRO A 588 -15.33 -19.68 0.12
C PRO A 588 -16.05 -18.43 0.63
N GLN A 589 -17.34 -18.58 0.93
CA GLN A 589 -18.19 -17.48 1.36
C GLN A 589 -18.23 -17.30 2.88
N SER A 590 -17.52 -18.14 3.60
CA SER A 590 -17.41 -18.12 5.06
C SER A 590 -16.21 -18.91 5.53
N VAL A 591 -15.79 -18.70 6.77
CA VAL A 591 -14.74 -19.49 7.41
C VAL A 591 -15.11 -20.98 7.44
N ASP A 592 -16.37 -21.32 7.74
CA ASP A 592 -16.82 -22.72 7.76
C ASP A 592 -16.71 -23.39 6.39
N ALA A 593 -16.98 -22.65 5.32
CA ALA A 593 -16.82 -23.15 3.96
C ALA A 593 -15.35 -23.34 3.60
N ALA A 594 -14.46 -22.44 4.05
CA ALA A 594 -13.02 -22.55 3.83
C ALA A 594 -12.42 -23.76 4.56
N ASN A 595 -12.86 -24.03 5.78
CA ASN A 595 -12.38 -25.16 6.58
C ASN A 595 -12.82 -26.55 6.06
N ASN A 596 -13.78 -26.59 5.14
CA ASN A 596 -14.30 -27.83 4.55
C ASN A 596 -13.75 -28.11 3.14
N GLN A 597 -12.89 -27.27 2.60
CA GLN A 597 -12.18 -27.46 1.34
C GLN A 597 -10.82 -28.10 1.56
#